data_eeb45f690b4e5ddd5383f34269394222
#
_entry.id   eeb45f690b4e5ddd5383f34269394222
#
_cell.length_a   1.000
_cell.length_b   1.000
_cell.length_c   1.000
_cell.angle_alpha   90.00
_cell.angle_beta   90.00
_cell.angle_gamma   90.00
#
_symmetry.space_group_name_H-M   'P 1'
#
loop_
_entity.id
_entity.type
_entity.pdbx_description
1 polymer ?
#
loop_
_entity_poly.entity_id
_entity_poly.type
_entity_poly.pdbx_seq_one_letter_code
_entity_poly.pdbx_strand_id
1 'polypeptide(L)'
;MSGPNPRAAAVSALVKQEQDGFSNLVLDAELKRQQLEGRDKAFASAIFYTVLEHRGTLDYMLGQFLPKGLARLDAPVREILRSALAQARYMQVPASAAVNEAVKLTRAFRKSSAAGLVNAVLRRACTYDLSTARFRNETERLMVLGSAGKDVADFLRIHYPDEALGILTYAADGGRTSLRVNPLKADAATLCEKLAALGAAAEPGLVPGSVLAAFEGSPAENAWFRQGYYHVEGQASQLAALCVEAKPGETVLDLCAAPGGKTLLLAEEMQGTGRLVSCDAAENRVRLIRTAVERMGFANVETLCNDATRQNPSLPQADRILVDAPCSGLGILAKKPDIRYKMLDKARHDELLATQSAILDTAASLLKAGGRLVYSTCTIDPAENEEQVAAFLARHPEFSVVTPEVPFPAGMTVGEHGAISVPTRTGMDGFFLCAMQKAQ
;
A
#
# COMPACT_ATOMS: atom_id res chain seq x y z
N MET A 1 -16.09 30.91 -15.72
CA MET A 1 -15.43 29.65 -15.36
C MET A 1 -16.38 28.92 -14.43
N SER A 2 -16.84 27.71 -14.77
CA SER A 2 -17.62 26.89 -13.84
C SER A 2 -16.75 26.57 -12.61
N GLY A 3 -17.32 26.67 -11.42
CA GLY A 3 -16.64 26.39 -10.15
C GLY A 3 -15.95 25.01 -10.09
N PRO A 4 -15.27 24.69 -8.96
CA PRO A 4 -14.57 23.42 -8.78
C PRO A 4 -15.50 22.25 -9.08
N ASN A 5 -15.03 21.28 -9.89
CA ASN A 5 -15.83 20.11 -10.27
C ASN A 5 -15.08 18.81 -9.88
N PRO A 6 -15.53 18.11 -8.82
CA PRO A 6 -14.83 16.93 -8.34
C PRO A 6 -14.74 15.80 -9.37
N ARG A 7 -15.76 15.63 -10.23
CA ARG A 7 -15.74 14.64 -11.29
C ARG A 7 -14.71 14.97 -12.38
N ALA A 8 -14.59 16.26 -12.73
CA ALA A 8 -13.59 16.71 -13.69
C ALA A 8 -12.16 16.55 -13.12
N ALA A 9 -11.97 16.81 -11.83
CA ALA A 9 -10.70 16.57 -11.15
C ALA A 9 -10.29 15.10 -11.19
N ALA A 10 -11.21 14.20 -10.84
CA ALA A 10 -10.96 12.75 -10.89
C ALA A 10 -10.58 12.28 -12.30
N VAL A 11 -11.34 12.70 -13.32
CA VAL A 11 -11.03 12.36 -14.73
C VAL A 11 -9.68 12.91 -15.15
N SER A 12 -9.33 14.16 -14.80
CA SER A 12 -8.02 14.74 -15.09
C SER A 12 -6.88 13.98 -14.43
N ALA A 13 -7.06 13.57 -13.17
CA ALA A 13 -6.09 12.77 -12.42
C ALA A 13 -5.91 11.39 -13.07
N LEU A 14 -6.99 10.70 -13.47
CA LEU A 14 -6.94 9.40 -14.14
C LEU A 14 -6.21 9.47 -15.48
N VAL A 15 -6.47 10.51 -16.28
CA VAL A 15 -5.76 10.72 -17.55
C VAL A 15 -4.25 10.91 -17.35
N LYS A 16 -3.85 11.62 -16.30
CA LYS A 16 -2.43 11.80 -15.98
C LYS A 16 -1.80 10.53 -15.41
N GLN A 17 -2.53 9.79 -14.57
CA GLN A 17 -2.05 8.55 -13.97
C GLN A 17 -1.71 7.48 -15.03
N GLU A 18 -2.42 7.43 -16.15
CA GLU A 18 -2.07 6.53 -17.27
C GLU A 18 -0.69 6.84 -17.88
N GLN A 19 -0.18 8.06 -17.73
CA GLN A 19 1.09 8.50 -18.31
C GLN A 19 2.27 8.33 -17.35
N ASP A 20 2.09 8.65 -16.05
CA ASP A 20 3.20 8.87 -15.10
C ASP A 20 3.19 8.03 -13.80
N GLY A 21 2.24 7.16 -13.59
CA GLY A 21 2.34 5.99 -12.71
C GLY A 21 2.08 6.13 -11.20
N PHE A 22 2.36 7.21 -10.49
CA PHE A 22 2.14 7.27 -9.03
C PHE A 22 0.78 7.91 -8.67
N SER A 23 -0.20 7.06 -8.37
CA SER A 23 -1.60 7.44 -8.21
C SER A 23 -1.84 8.52 -7.14
N ASN A 24 -1.21 8.42 -5.97
CA ASN A 24 -1.39 9.38 -4.88
C ASN A 24 -0.83 10.78 -5.20
N LEU A 25 0.34 10.86 -5.83
CA LEU A 25 0.98 12.15 -6.17
C LEU A 25 0.20 12.89 -7.26
N VAL A 26 -0.27 12.15 -8.26
CA VAL A 26 -1.07 12.71 -9.36
C VAL A 26 -2.41 13.23 -8.86
N LEU A 27 -3.08 12.46 -8.01
CA LEU A 27 -4.35 12.87 -7.42
C LEU A 27 -4.18 14.12 -6.54
N ASP A 28 -3.23 14.14 -5.62
CA ASP A 28 -2.97 15.27 -4.73
C ASP A 28 -2.66 16.56 -5.50
N ALA A 29 -1.83 16.47 -6.55
CA ALA A 29 -1.51 17.61 -7.40
C ALA A 29 -2.75 18.17 -8.10
N GLU A 30 -3.64 17.28 -8.59
CA GLU A 30 -4.85 17.69 -9.28
C GLU A 30 -5.90 18.30 -8.33
N LEU A 31 -6.06 17.73 -7.12
CA LEU A 31 -6.95 18.27 -6.10
C LEU A 31 -6.52 19.67 -5.65
N LYS A 32 -5.22 19.88 -5.43
CA LYS A 32 -4.64 21.20 -5.10
C LYS A 32 -4.82 22.19 -6.25
N ARG A 33 -4.56 21.76 -7.49
CA ARG A 33 -4.74 22.61 -8.69
C ARG A 33 -6.16 23.13 -8.86
N GLN A 34 -7.14 22.30 -8.52
CA GLN A 34 -8.57 22.64 -8.60
C GLN A 34 -9.13 23.24 -7.31
N GLN A 35 -8.30 23.39 -6.26
CA GLN A 35 -8.67 23.95 -4.96
C GLN A 35 -9.88 23.22 -4.35
N LEU A 36 -9.93 21.88 -4.48
CA LEU A 36 -10.98 21.07 -3.89
C LEU A 36 -10.71 20.81 -2.42
N GLU A 37 -11.74 21.03 -1.60
CA GLU A 37 -11.69 20.82 -0.16
C GLU A 37 -12.91 20.00 0.34
N GLY A 38 -12.85 19.52 1.57
CA GLY A 38 -13.95 18.86 2.26
C GLY A 38 -14.57 17.73 1.43
N ARG A 39 -15.89 17.77 1.29
CA ARG A 39 -16.68 16.73 0.60
C ARG A 39 -16.32 16.58 -0.87
N ASP A 40 -16.01 17.66 -1.57
CA ASP A 40 -15.66 17.61 -3.01
C ASP A 40 -14.30 16.94 -3.22
N LYS A 41 -13.31 17.20 -2.34
CA LYS A 41 -12.03 16.50 -2.32
C LYS A 41 -12.24 15.02 -2.07
N ALA A 42 -13.02 14.65 -1.04
CA ALA A 42 -13.31 13.26 -0.70
C ALA A 42 -14.01 12.53 -1.86
N PHE A 43 -14.99 13.17 -2.51
CA PHE A 43 -15.72 12.58 -3.63
C PHE A 43 -14.84 12.39 -4.87
N ALA A 44 -13.98 13.34 -5.21
CA ALA A 44 -13.03 13.21 -6.31
C ALA A 44 -12.05 12.06 -6.06
N SER A 45 -11.53 11.95 -4.84
CA SER A 45 -10.64 10.86 -4.43
C SER A 45 -11.35 9.50 -4.49
N ALA A 46 -12.60 9.41 -4.03
CA ALA A 46 -13.38 8.19 -4.09
C ALA A 46 -13.60 7.74 -5.54
N ILE A 47 -13.95 8.64 -6.46
CA ILE A 47 -14.07 8.28 -7.89
C ILE A 47 -12.75 7.75 -8.43
N PHE A 48 -11.64 8.44 -8.15
CA PHE A 48 -10.32 8.08 -8.65
C PHE A 48 -9.90 6.68 -8.21
N TYR A 49 -9.96 6.38 -6.92
CA TYR A 49 -9.57 5.08 -6.39
C TYR A 49 -10.54 3.97 -6.81
N THR A 50 -11.85 4.22 -6.83
CA THR A 50 -12.84 3.24 -7.33
C THR A 50 -12.58 2.84 -8.78
N VAL A 51 -12.18 3.80 -9.63
CA VAL A 51 -11.80 3.48 -11.02
C VAL A 51 -10.54 2.62 -11.06
N LEU A 52 -9.51 2.92 -10.26
CA LEU A 52 -8.28 2.12 -10.22
C LEU A 52 -8.53 0.70 -9.69
N GLU A 53 -9.33 0.57 -8.64
CA GLU A 53 -9.69 -0.73 -8.05
C GLU A 53 -10.46 -1.63 -9.01
N HIS A 54 -11.33 -1.03 -9.84
CA HIS A 54 -12.25 -1.77 -10.70
C HIS A 54 -11.98 -1.62 -12.20
N ARG A 55 -10.80 -1.09 -12.58
CA ARG A 55 -10.49 -0.77 -14.00
C ARG A 55 -10.74 -1.95 -14.94
N GLY A 56 -10.26 -3.16 -14.59
CA GLY A 56 -10.42 -4.35 -15.43
C GLY A 56 -11.89 -4.73 -15.63
N THR A 57 -12.67 -4.71 -14.56
CA THR A 57 -14.12 -4.97 -14.60
C THR A 57 -14.85 -3.91 -15.43
N LEU A 58 -14.54 -2.63 -15.20
CA LEU A 58 -15.13 -1.50 -15.93
C LEU A 58 -14.83 -1.60 -17.42
N ASP A 59 -13.57 -1.89 -17.77
CA ASP A 59 -13.14 -2.05 -19.17
C ASP A 59 -13.83 -3.20 -19.87
N TYR A 60 -13.99 -4.33 -19.19
CA TYR A 60 -14.73 -5.48 -19.72
C TYR A 60 -16.19 -5.12 -20.00
N MET A 61 -16.87 -4.50 -19.02
CA MET A 61 -18.29 -4.10 -19.18
C MET A 61 -18.51 -3.07 -20.29
N LEU A 62 -17.63 -2.05 -20.37
CA LEU A 62 -17.68 -1.03 -21.41
C LEU A 62 -17.37 -1.62 -22.79
N GLY A 63 -16.43 -2.56 -22.84
CA GLY A 63 -15.98 -3.26 -24.05
C GLY A 63 -17.11 -4.01 -24.75
N GLN A 64 -18.12 -4.51 -24.01
CA GLN A 64 -19.28 -5.19 -24.59
C GLN A 64 -20.09 -4.27 -25.54
N PHE A 65 -19.94 -2.94 -25.39
CA PHE A 65 -20.72 -1.94 -26.13
C PHE A 65 -19.85 -1.01 -26.98
N LEU A 66 -18.56 -1.33 -27.13
CA LEU A 66 -17.58 -0.58 -27.91
C LEU A 66 -16.95 -1.48 -28.98
N PRO A 67 -17.50 -1.55 -30.19
CA PRO A 67 -17.01 -2.49 -31.23
C PRO A 67 -15.53 -2.33 -31.61
N LYS A 68 -14.97 -1.11 -31.43
CA LYS A 68 -13.57 -0.80 -31.70
C LYS A 68 -12.69 -0.86 -30.43
N GLY A 69 -13.26 -1.25 -29.28
CA GLY A 69 -12.60 -1.31 -27.97
C GLY A 69 -12.28 0.07 -27.35
N LEU A 70 -12.01 0.07 -26.04
CA LEU A 70 -11.70 1.28 -25.28
C LEU A 70 -10.37 1.94 -25.69
N ALA A 71 -9.39 1.15 -26.10
CA ALA A 71 -8.05 1.65 -26.47
C ALA A 71 -8.08 2.63 -27.67
N ARG A 72 -9.14 2.59 -28.49
CA ARG A 72 -9.33 3.52 -29.61
C ARG A 72 -9.92 4.86 -29.22
N LEU A 73 -10.38 5.01 -27.98
CA LEU A 73 -10.94 6.25 -27.50
C LEU A 73 -9.85 7.20 -27.01
N ASP A 74 -10.08 8.50 -27.18
CA ASP A 74 -9.26 9.52 -26.50
C ASP A 74 -9.25 9.28 -24.99
N ALA A 75 -8.10 9.46 -24.33
CA ALA A 75 -7.95 9.22 -22.89
C ALA A 75 -9.03 9.93 -22.04
N PRO A 76 -9.36 11.21 -22.24
CA PRO A 76 -10.46 11.83 -21.47
C PRO A 76 -11.81 11.15 -21.66
N VAL A 77 -12.15 10.67 -22.88
CA VAL A 77 -13.43 9.99 -23.14
C VAL A 77 -13.46 8.63 -22.44
N ARG A 78 -12.34 7.89 -22.47
CA ARG A 78 -12.19 6.62 -21.79
C ARG A 78 -12.37 6.78 -20.28
N GLU A 79 -11.69 7.77 -19.68
CA GLU A 79 -11.80 8.01 -18.24
C GLU A 79 -13.15 8.58 -17.80
N ILE A 80 -13.84 9.34 -18.64
CA ILE A 80 -15.24 9.75 -18.41
C ILE A 80 -16.15 8.51 -18.34
N LEU A 81 -15.99 7.56 -19.26
CA LEU A 81 -16.77 6.31 -19.28
C LEU A 81 -16.52 5.48 -18.02
N ARG A 82 -15.23 5.23 -17.70
CA ARG A 82 -14.82 4.50 -16.49
C ARG A 82 -15.38 5.16 -15.23
N SER A 83 -15.17 6.46 -15.06
CA SER A 83 -15.62 7.22 -13.88
C SER A 83 -17.13 7.18 -13.70
N ALA A 84 -17.90 7.32 -14.77
CA ALA A 84 -19.36 7.30 -14.69
C ALA A 84 -19.88 5.90 -14.35
N LEU A 85 -19.33 4.86 -14.99
CA LEU A 85 -19.71 3.48 -14.69
C LEU A 85 -19.32 3.09 -13.25
N ALA A 86 -18.13 3.50 -12.77
CA ALA A 86 -17.70 3.30 -11.38
C ALA A 86 -18.67 3.93 -10.38
N GLN A 87 -19.08 5.18 -10.62
CA GLN A 87 -20.05 5.86 -9.77
C GLN A 87 -21.41 5.12 -9.72
N ALA A 88 -21.88 4.63 -10.86
CA ALA A 88 -23.17 3.94 -10.94
C ALA A 88 -23.14 2.53 -10.30
N ARG A 89 -21.99 1.81 -10.38
CA ARG A 89 -21.89 0.42 -9.95
C ARG A 89 -21.40 0.25 -8.51
N TYR A 90 -20.52 1.14 -8.04
CA TYR A 90 -19.79 0.95 -6.77
C TYR A 90 -19.99 2.11 -5.77
N MET A 91 -20.48 3.29 -6.22
CA MET A 91 -20.60 4.46 -5.34
C MET A 91 -22.06 4.88 -5.08
N GLN A 92 -23.02 4.02 -5.39
CA GLN A 92 -24.45 4.26 -5.17
C GLN A 92 -25.00 5.55 -5.84
N VAL A 93 -24.33 6.05 -6.87
CA VAL A 93 -24.83 7.19 -7.65
C VAL A 93 -25.89 6.65 -8.64
N PRO A 94 -27.09 7.24 -8.70
CA PRO A 94 -28.10 6.81 -9.68
C PRO A 94 -27.53 6.81 -11.10
N ALA A 95 -27.74 5.73 -11.85
CA ALA A 95 -27.19 5.58 -13.20
C ALA A 95 -27.54 6.75 -14.14
N SER A 96 -28.78 7.25 -14.07
CA SER A 96 -29.22 8.42 -14.85
C SER A 96 -28.41 9.68 -14.52
N ALA A 97 -28.09 9.90 -13.25
CA ALA A 97 -27.27 11.03 -12.82
C ALA A 97 -25.82 10.89 -13.30
N ALA A 98 -25.23 9.69 -13.13
CA ALA A 98 -23.88 9.41 -13.60
C ALA A 98 -23.74 9.62 -15.13
N VAL A 99 -24.70 9.13 -15.91
CA VAL A 99 -24.74 9.30 -17.38
C VAL A 99 -24.86 10.77 -17.77
N ASN A 100 -25.77 11.53 -17.13
CA ASN A 100 -25.96 12.93 -17.43
C ASN A 100 -24.71 13.77 -17.15
N GLU A 101 -24.04 13.52 -16.00
CA GLU A 101 -22.78 14.19 -15.66
C GLU A 101 -21.65 13.81 -16.61
N ALA A 102 -21.55 12.54 -17.02
CA ALA A 102 -20.58 12.10 -18.02
C ALA A 102 -20.74 12.85 -19.37
N VAL A 103 -21.98 13.02 -19.82
CA VAL A 103 -22.26 13.81 -21.05
C VAL A 103 -21.83 15.27 -20.89
N LYS A 104 -22.05 15.89 -19.72
CA LYS A 104 -21.55 17.26 -19.44
C LYS A 104 -20.02 17.31 -19.46
N LEU A 105 -19.35 16.29 -18.88
CA LEU A 105 -17.88 16.21 -18.87
C LEU A 105 -17.28 16.14 -20.28
N THR A 106 -17.92 15.50 -21.26
CA THR A 106 -17.41 15.51 -22.64
C THR A 106 -17.23 16.93 -23.18
N ARG A 107 -18.13 17.85 -22.82
CA ARG A 107 -18.03 19.26 -23.19
C ARG A 107 -16.92 19.97 -22.44
N ALA A 108 -16.81 19.73 -21.13
CA ALA A 108 -15.76 20.31 -20.29
C ALA A 108 -14.35 19.91 -20.77
N PHE A 109 -14.17 18.69 -21.26
CA PHE A 109 -12.94 18.19 -21.83
C PHE A 109 -12.79 18.44 -23.35
N ARG A 110 -13.63 19.29 -23.95
CA ARG A 110 -13.61 19.63 -25.39
C ARG A 110 -13.77 18.40 -26.30
N LYS A 111 -14.55 17.42 -25.86
CA LYS A 111 -14.88 16.17 -26.58
C LYS A 111 -16.37 16.05 -26.86
N SER A 112 -17.03 17.17 -27.22
CA SER A 112 -18.48 17.23 -27.41
C SER A 112 -19.00 16.25 -28.46
N SER A 113 -18.20 15.91 -29.48
CA SER A 113 -18.53 14.91 -30.50
C SER A 113 -18.73 13.51 -29.94
N ALA A 114 -18.13 13.21 -28.77
CA ALA A 114 -18.28 11.91 -28.11
C ALA A 114 -19.55 11.82 -27.21
N ALA A 115 -20.30 12.90 -27.02
CA ALA A 115 -21.44 12.93 -26.11
C ALA A 115 -22.50 11.86 -26.39
N GLY A 116 -22.82 11.64 -27.68
CA GLY A 116 -23.77 10.61 -28.10
C GLY A 116 -23.26 9.19 -27.82
N LEU A 117 -21.98 8.94 -28.11
CA LEU A 117 -21.33 7.66 -27.80
C LEU A 117 -21.34 7.39 -26.29
N VAL A 118 -20.90 8.35 -25.48
CA VAL A 118 -20.83 8.24 -24.01
C VAL A 118 -22.22 7.91 -23.43
N ASN A 119 -23.26 8.63 -23.86
CA ASN A 119 -24.63 8.37 -23.43
C ASN A 119 -25.11 6.95 -23.81
N ALA A 120 -24.90 6.54 -25.06
CA ALA A 120 -25.37 5.24 -25.56
C ALA A 120 -24.65 4.06 -24.88
N VAL A 121 -23.32 4.15 -24.71
CA VAL A 121 -22.52 3.11 -24.06
C VAL A 121 -22.88 2.99 -22.58
N LEU A 122 -22.92 4.09 -21.84
CA LEU A 122 -23.18 4.06 -20.40
C LEU A 122 -24.58 3.54 -20.06
N ARG A 123 -25.62 3.92 -20.82
CA ARG A 123 -26.97 3.39 -20.59
C ARG A 123 -27.03 1.86 -20.63
N ARG A 124 -26.25 1.24 -21.50
CA ARG A 124 -26.17 -0.22 -21.61
C ARG A 124 -25.22 -0.83 -20.59
N ALA A 125 -24.05 -0.22 -20.38
CA ALA A 125 -23.05 -0.73 -19.45
C ALA A 125 -23.54 -0.70 -17.99
N CYS A 126 -24.30 0.32 -17.58
CA CYS A 126 -24.86 0.39 -16.23
C CYS A 126 -25.84 -0.74 -15.91
N THR A 127 -26.48 -1.35 -16.91
CA THR A 127 -27.42 -2.47 -16.74
C THR A 127 -26.82 -3.83 -17.06
N TYR A 128 -25.52 -3.88 -17.43
CA TYR A 128 -24.86 -5.13 -17.78
C TYR A 128 -24.76 -6.05 -16.56
N ASP A 129 -25.21 -7.30 -16.73
CA ASP A 129 -25.09 -8.33 -15.69
C ASP A 129 -23.75 -9.07 -15.81
N LEU A 130 -22.84 -8.76 -14.89
CA LEU A 130 -21.50 -9.37 -14.85
C LEU A 130 -21.54 -10.88 -14.54
N SER A 131 -22.63 -11.40 -13.95
CA SER A 131 -22.78 -12.84 -13.68
C SER A 131 -22.92 -13.65 -14.98
N THR A 132 -23.32 -13.02 -16.06
CA THR A 132 -23.42 -13.62 -17.40
C THR A 132 -22.11 -13.61 -18.19
N ALA A 133 -21.05 -13.02 -17.63
CA ALA A 133 -19.76 -12.90 -18.30
C ALA A 133 -19.15 -14.28 -18.58
N ARG A 134 -18.54 -14.42 -19.75
CA ARG A 134 -17.79 -15.63 -20.14
C ARG A 134 -16.34 -15.25 -20.35
N PHE A 135 -15.46 -16.06 -19.78
CA PHE A 135 -14.02 -15.84 -19.83
C PHE A 135 -13.36 -16.97 -20.65
N ARG A 136 -12.36 -16.64 -21.45
CA ARG A 136 -11.63 -17.60 -22.29
C ARG A 136 -10.75 -18.54 -21.47
N ASN A 137 -10.24 -18.03 -20.33
CA ASN A 137 -9.35 -18.76 -19.41
C ASN A 137 -9.37 -18.10 -18.03
N GLU A 138 -8.68 -18.73 -17.07
CA GLU A 138 -8.59 -18.25 -15.69
C GLU A 138 -7.89 -16.89 -15.58
N THR A 139 -6.84 -16.64 -16.36
CA THR A 139 -6.18 -15.32 -16.38
C THR A 139 -7.16 -14.21 -16.73
N GLU A 140 -7.99 -14.39 -17.80
CA GLU A 140 -9.00 -13.40 -18.15
C GLU A 140 -10.06 -13.25 -17.04
N ARG A 141 -10.47 -14.35 -16.41
CA ARG A 141 -11.39 -14.29 -15.25
C ARG A 141 -10.82 -13.44 -14.12
N LEU A 142 -9.55 -13.63 -13.76
CA LEU A 142 -8.86 -12.84 -12.74
C LEU A 142 -8.71 -11.38 -13.15
N MET A 143 -8.36 -11.11 -14.42
CA MET A 143 -8.26 -9.75 -14.94
C MET A 143 -9.56 -8.99 -14.85
N VAL A 144 -10.70 -9.64 -15.05
CA VAL A 144 -12.03 -9.02 -15.06
C VAL A 144 -12.62 -8.97 -13.65
N LEU A 145 -12.73 -10.11 -12.96
CA LEU A 145 -13.39 -10.17 -11.65
C LEU A 145 -12.50 -9.61 -10.52
N GLY A 146 -11.19 -9.80 -10.63
CA GLY A 146 -10.20 -9.27 -9.69
C GLY A 146 -9.64 -7.91 -10.07
N SER A 147 -10.00 -7.38 -11.25
CA SER A 147 -9.51 -6.10 -11.76
C SER A 147 -7.99 -5.98 -11.71
N ALA A 148 -7.29 -6.87 -12.38
CA ALA A 148 -5.83 -6.91 -12.43
C ALA A 148 -5.29 -6.84 -13.86
N GLY A 149 -4.05 -6.40 -14.04
CA GLY A 149 -3.30 -6.57 -15.27
C GLY A 149 -2.95 -8.04 -15.51
N LYS A 150 -2.61 -8.38 -16.74
CA LYS A 150 -2.32 -9.76 -17.14
C LYS A 150 -1.19 -10.37 -16.30
N ASP A 151 -0.11 -9.62 -16.09
CA ASP A 151 1.08 -10.15 -15.42
C ASP A 151 0.80 -10.47 -13.96
N VAL A 152 0.08 -9.59 -13.23
CA VAL A 152 -0.34 -9.84 -11.84
C VAL A 152 -1.35 -10.98 -11.76
N ALA A 153 -2.29 -11.08 -12.71
CA ALA A 153 -3.23 -12.19 -12.78
C ALA A 153 -2.52 -13.53 -13.05
N ASP A 154 -1.54 -13.56 -13.96
CA ASP A 154 -0.74 -14.76 -14.23
C ASP A 154 0.15 -15.14 -13.05
N PHE A 155 0.81 -14.18 -12.39
CA PHE A 155 1.58 -14.40 -11.17
C PHE A 155 0.72 -15.08 -10.09
N LEU A 156 -0.44 -14.51 -9.79
CA LEU A 156 -1.34 -15.06 -8.75
C LEU A 156 -1.89 -16.44 -9.14
N ARG A 157 -2.23 -16.64 -10.41
CA ARG A 157 -2.69 -17.94 -10.91
C ARG A 157 -1.61 -19.02 -10.76
N ILE A 158 -0.33 -18.67 -10.90
CA ILE A 158 0.79 -19.61 -10.80
C ILE A 158 1.15 -19.91 -9.34
N HIS A 159 1.29 -18.88 -8.52
CA HIS A 159 1.80 -19.01 -7.14
C HIS A 159 0.69 -19.21 -6.10
N TYR A 160 -0.53 -18.76 -6.38
CA TYR A 160 -1.69 -18.79 -5.46
C TYR A 160 -2.97 -19.23 -6.18
N PRO A 161 -3.00 -20.39 -6.87
CA PRO A 161 -4.10 -20.78 -7.78
C PRO A 161 -5.47 -20.79 -7.09
N ASP A 162 -5.54 -21.29 -5.86
CA ASP A 162 -6.79 -21.43 -5.11
C ASP A 162 -7.23 -20.10 -4.44
N GLU A 163 -6.35 -19.14 -4.32
CA GLU A 163 -6.57 -17.90 -3.57
C GLU A 163 -6.52 -16.65 -4.46
N ALA A 164 -6.12 -16.77 -5.73
CA ALA A 164 -5.84 -15.65 -6.63
C ALA A 164 -6.96 -14.60 -6.68
N LEU A 165 -8.21 -15.03 -6.85
CA LEU A 165 -9.34 -14.11 -6.86
C LEU A 165 -9.59 -13.51 -5.47
N GLY A 166 -9.48 -14.30 -4.41
CA GLY A 166 -9.61 -13.83 -3.03
C GLY A 166 -8.59 -12.74 -2.70
N ILE A 167 -7.33 -12.91 -3.09
CA ILE A 167 -6.26 -11.90 -2.91
C ILE A 167 -6.59 -10.61 -3.67
N LEU A 168 -7.11 -10.72 -4.90
CA LEU A 168 -7.48 -9.55 -5.72
C LEU A 168 -8.73 -8.83 -5.20
N THR A 169 -9.64 -9.53 -4.55
CA THR A 169 -10.90 -8.95 -4.05
C THR A 169 -10.88 -8.66 -2.55
N TYR A 170 -9.77 -8.95 -1.89
CA TYR A 170 -9.60 -8.72 -0.47
C TYR A 170 -9.72 -7.23 -0.11
N ALA A 171 -10.47 -6.96 0.95
CA ALA A 171 -10.53 -5.64 1.56
C ALA A 171 -9.62 -5.61 2.79
N ALA A 172 -8.53 -4.86 2.72
CA ALA A 172 -7.56 -4.75 3.82
C ALA A 172 -8.27 -4.33 5.13
N ASP A 173 -7.97 -5.07 6.21
CA ASP A 173 -8.49 -4.78 7.56
C ASP A 173 -10.04 -4.63 7.61
N GLY A 174 -10.76 -5.30 6.70
CA GLY A 174 -12.21 -5.18 6.56
C GLY A 174 -12.68 -3.78 6.13
N GLY A 175 -11.85 -3.04 5.40
CA GLY A 175 -12.12 -1.67 4.96
C GLY A 175 -11.89 -0.60 6.04
N ARG A 176 -11.28 -0.98 7.17
CA ARG A 176 -10.91 -0.07 8.26
C ARG A 176 -9.47 0.40 8.14
N THR A 177 -9.15 1.47 8.84
CA THR A 177 -7.77 1.96 8.95
C THR A 177 -7.06 1.27 10.10
N SER A 178 -5.92 0.66 9.84
CA SER A 178 -5.05 0.12 10.88
C SER A 178 -4.15 1.22 11.46
N LEU A 179 -4.13 1.30 12.78
CA LEU A 179 -3.39 2.25 13.57
C LEU A 179 -2.41 1.52 14.48
N ARG A 180 -1.27 2.16 14.76
CA ARG A 180 -0.38 1.80 15.86
C ARG A 180 -0.58 2.80 16.99
N VAL A 181 -0.91 2.31 18.18
CA VAL A 181 -0.98 3.14 19.38
C VAL A 181 0.44 3.50 19.86
N ASN A 182 0.63 4.73 20.32
CA ASN A 182 1.86 5.12 21.00
C ASN A 182 1.80 4.66 22.47
N PRO A 183 2.54 3.62 22.87
CA PRO A 183 2.46 3.05 24.21
C PRO A 183 2.96 4.01 25.31
N LEU A 184 3.72 5.05 24.94
CA LEU A 184 4.15 6.09 25.87
C LEU A 184 3.02 7.07 26.26
N LYS A 185 1.87 7.01 25.54
CA LYS A 185 0.73 7.94 25.76
C LYS A 185 -0.59 7.23 26.09
N ALA A 186 -0.80 6.02 25.58
CA ALA A 186 -2.02 5.25 25.80
C ALA A 186 -1.77 3.78 25.50
N ASP A 187 -2.67 2.93 25.95
CA ASP A 187 -2.83 1.56 25.44
C ASP A 187 -3.91 1.50 24.34
N ALA A 188 -4.07 0.33 23.74
CA ALA A 188 -5.04 0.12 22.65
C ALA A 188 -6.50 0.33 23.12
N ALA A 189 -6.84 -0.09 24.33
CA ALA A 189 -8.19 0.08 24.89
C ALA A 189 -8.52 1.57 25.07
N THR A 190 -7.62 2.30 25.70
CA THR A 190 -7.75 3.78 25.89
C THR A 190 -7.85 4.51 24.54
N LEU A 191 -7.08 4.09 23.51
CA LEU A 191 -7.19 4.70 22.19
C LEU A 191 -8.55 4.41 21.56
N CYS A 192 -9.08 3.18 21.68
CA CYS A 192 -10.42 2.83 21.20
C CYS A 192 -11.50 3.71 21.84
N GLU A 193 -11.46 3.89 23.16
CA GLU A 193 -12.40 4.77 23.88
C GLU A 193 -12.32 6.23 23.39
N LYS A 194 -11.11 6.76 23.22
CA LYS A 194 -10.89 8.11 22.70
C LYS A 194 -11.43 8.29 21.29
N LEU A 195 -11.25 7.30 20.42
CA LEU A 195 -11.76 7.33 19.05
C LEU A 195 -13.28 7.20 19.01
N ALA A 196 -13.86 6.33 19.86
CA ALA A 196 -15.31 6.18 19.99
C ALA A 196 -15.98 7.48 20.45
N ALA A 197 -15.36 8.24 21.36
CA ALA A 197 -15.85 9.56 21.80
C ALA A 197 -15.90 10.59 20.65
N LEU A 198 -15.18 10.36 19.54
CA LEU A 198 -15.21 11.17 18.32
C LEU A 198 -16.09 10.56 17.23
N GLY A 199 -16.86 9.51 17.54
CA GLY A 199 -17.76 8.84 16.60
C GLY A 199 -17.10 7.80 15.69
N ALA A 200 -15.81 7.49 15.88
CA ALA A 200 -15.13 6.45 15.12
C ALA A 200 -15.30 5.08 15.79
N ALA A 201 -15.87 4.10 15.09
CA ALA A 201 -15.86 2.73 15.58
C ALA A 201 -14.42 2.19 15.56
N ALA A 202 -13.92 1.75 16.72
CA ALA A 202 -12.56 1.27 16.87
C ALA A 202 -12.50 0.03 17.77
N GLU A 203 -11.61 -0.91 17.44
CA GLU A 203 -11.36 -2.13 18.22
C GLU A 203 -9.87 -2.52 18.16
N PRO A 204 -9.33 -3.27 19.13
CA PRO A 204 -7.99 -3.83 19.03
C PRO A 204 -7.83 -4.71 17.79
N GLY A 205 -6.66 -4.62 17.15
CA GLY A 205 -6.30 -5.45 16.01
C GLY A 205 -5.67 -6.79 16.42
N LEU A 206 -5.16 -7.53 15.43
CA LEU A 206 -4.54 -8.85 15.60
C LEU A 206 -3.11 -8.78 16.15
N VAL A 207 -2.43 -7.65 15.96
CA VAL A 207 -1.03 -7.44 16.36
C VAL A 207 -1.02 -6.61 17.66
N PRO A 208 -0.17 -6.96 18.66
CA PRO A 208 -0.11 -6.21 19.91
C PRO A 208 0.09 -4.70 19.68
N GLY A 209 -0.78 -3.87 20.29
CA GLY A 209 -0.76 -2.42 20.14
C GLY A 209 -1.36 -1.89 18.84
N SER A 210 -1.92 -2.75 17.98
CA SER A 210 -2.69 -2.31 16.81
C SER A 210 -4.15 -2.02 17.18
N VAL A 211 -4.75 -1.06 16.46
CA VAL A 211 -6.18 -0.71 16.55
C VAL A 211 -6.73 -0.59 15.13
N LEU A 212 -7.90 -1.17 14.89
CA LEU A 212 -8.65 -1.02 13.65
C LEU A 212 -9.76 0.00 13.86
N ALA A 213 -9.78 1.07 13.06
CA ALA A 213 -10.75 2.16 13.22
C ALA A 213 -11.42 2.53 11.90
N ALA A 214 -12.73 2.80 11.95
CA ALA A 214 -13.49 3.36 10.85
C ALA A 214 -13.63 4.89 11.03
N PHE A 215 -13.10 5.65 10.07
CA PHE A 215 -13.15 7.11 10.10
C PHE A 215 -14.10 7.66 9.04
N GLU A 216 -14.85 8.70 9.42
CA GLU A 216 -15.47 9.60 8.45
C GLU A 216 -14.44 10.67 8.07
N GLY A 217 -13.62 10.41 7.04
CA GLY A 217 -12.57 11.31 6.58
C GLY A 217 -11.15 10.82 6.88
N SER A 218 -10.20 11.75 6.92
CA SER A 218 -8.79 11.40 7.11
C SER A 218 -8.43 11.17 8.58
N PRO A 219 -7.81 10.03 8.93
CA PRO A 219 -7.28 9.82 10.28
C PRO A 219 -6.32 10.94 10.75
N ALA A 220 -5.61 11.58 9.79
CA ALA A 220 -4.67 12.66 10.09
C ALA A 220 -5.33 13.98 10.51
N GLU A 221 -6.61 14.15 10.26
CA GLU A 221 -7.38 15.33 10.72
C GLU A 221 -7.82 15.23 12.18
N ASN A 222 -7.67 14.06 12.78
CA ASN A 222 -8.02 13.79 14.16
C ASN A 222 -7.05 14.48 15.16
N ALA A 223 -7.58 15.04 16.26
CA ALA A 223 -6.77 15.68 17.29
C ALA A 223 -5.76 14.72 17.93
N TRP A 224 -6.14 13.47 18.19
CA TRP A 224 -5.26 12.45 18.78
C TRP A 224 -4.09 12.07 17.87
N PHE A 225 -4.30 12.07 16.52
CA PHE A 225 -3.21 11.92 15.58
C PHE A 225 -2.20 13.07 15.71
N ARG A 226 -2.68 14.32 15.69
CA ARG A 226 -1.81 15.51 15.81
C ARG A 226 -1.03 15.55 17.11
N GLN A 227 -1.61 15.02 18.19
CA GLN A 227 -0.98 14.92 19.50
C GLN A 227 -0.06 13.69 19.64
N GLY A 228 0.08 12.86 18.59
CA GLY A 228 0.98 11.71 18.59
C GLY A 228 0.51 10.52 19.44
N TYR A 229 -0.81 10.34 19.65
CA TYR A 229 -1.34 9.15 20.32
C TYR A 229 -1.28 7.90 19.44
N TYR A 230 -1.24 8.09 18.12
CA TYR A 230 -1.13 7.00 17.16
C TYR A 230 -0.53 7.47 15.84
N HIS A 231 -0.10 6.50 15.05
CA HIS A 231 0.18 6.68 13.63
C HIS A 231 -0.55 5.62 12.80
N VAL A 232 -0.67 5.88 11.48
CA VAL A 232 -1.34 4.95 10.55
C VAL A 232 -0.30 3.97 10.04
N GLU A 233 -0.49 2.69 10.33
CA GLU A 233 0.38 1.63 9.86
C GLU A 233 -0.35 0.29 9.78
N GLY A 234 -0.15 -0.47 8.69
CA GLY A 234 -0.75 -1.79 8.50
C GLY A 234 -0.26 -2.79 9.53
N GLN A 235 -1.12 -3.68 9.99
CA GLN A 235 -0.81 -4.64 11.05
C GLN A 235 0.40 -5.53 10.72
N ALA A 236 0.51 -6.03 9.48
CA ALA A 236 1.64 -6.85 9.06
C ALA A 236 2.97 -6.06 9.06
N SER A 237 2.93 -4.76 8.74
CA SER A 237 4.06 -3.84 8.84
C SER A 237 4.48 -3.62 10.30
N GLN A 238 3.52 -3.44 11.21
CA GLN A 238 3.78 -3.35 12.65
C GLN A 238 4.45 -4.62 13.17
N LEU A 239 3.97 -5.80 12.75
CA LEU A 239 4.54 -7.08 13.16
C LEU A 239 6.02 -7.20 12.77
N ALA A 240 6.40 -6.78 11.56
CA ALA A 240 7.79 -6.79 11.11
C ALA A 240 8.70 -5.91 11.99
N ALA A 241 8.23 -4.73 12.37
CA ALA A 241 8.98 -3.85 13.28
C ALA A 241 9.10 -4.44 14.70
N LEU A 242 8.02 -5.07 15.21
CA LEU A 242 8.06 -5.77 16.51
C LEU A 242 9.06 -6.92 16.53
N CYS A 243 9.22 -7.64 15.40
CA CYS A 243 10.19 -8.74 15.29
C CYS A 243 11.66 -8.29 15.42
N VAL A 244 11.95 -7.00 15.31
CA VAL A 244 13.28 -6.44 15.58
C VAL A 244 13.62 -6.59 17.08
N GLU A 245 12.61 -6.53 17.95
CA GLU A 245 12.75 -6.59 19.39
C GLU A 245 13.78 -5.57 19.91
N ALA A 246 13.65 -4.33 19.41
CA ALA A 246 14.53 -3.23 19.80
C ALA A 246 14.35 -2.93 21.30
N LYS A 247 15.48 -2.66 21.98
CA LYS A 247 15.49 -2.44 23.44
C LYS A 247 15.99 -1.06 23.79
N PRO A 248 15.55 -0.52 24.95
CA PRO A 248 16.06 0.74 25.47
C PRO A 248 17.59 0.74 25.54
N GLY A 249 18.21 1.83 25.07
CA GLY A 249 19.66 2.03 25.12
C GLY A 249 20.45 1.39 23.94
N GLU A 250 19.82 0.57 23.09
CA GLU A 250 20.48 -0.03 21.92
C GLU A 250 20.74 1.00 20.80
N THR A 251 21.64 0.65 19.88
CA THR A 251 21.79 1.30 18.57
C THR A 251 21.03 0.50 17.53
N VAL A 252 20.03 1.14 16.89
CA VAL A 252 19.15 0.50 15.90
C VAL A 252 19.25 1.24 14.57
N LEU A 253 19.27 0.52 13.46
CA LEU A 253 19.19 1.07 12.10
C LEU A 253 17.90 0.64 11.42
N ASP A 254 17.19 1.57 10.79
CA ASP A 254 16.10 1.32 9.85
C ASP A 254 16.57 1.79 8.47
N LEU A 255 16.97 0.86 7.60
CA LEU A 255 17.73 1.18 6.39
C LEU A 255 16.85 1.61 5.19
N CYS A 256 15.54 1.33 5.22
CA CYS A 256 14.59 1.68 4.17
C CYS A 256 13.30 2.28 4.77
N ALA A 257 13.49 3.29 5.62
CA ALA A 257 12.54 3.71 6.65
C ALA A 257 11.25 4.39 6.17
N ALA A 258 11.30 5.07 5.00
CA ALA A 258 10.18 5.94 4.62
C ALA A 258 8.88 5.18 4.27
N PRO A 259 7.75 5.66 4.75
CA PRO A 259 7.48 6.99 5.30
C PRO A 259 7.69 7.18 6.81
N GLY A 260 8.21 6.16 7.55
CA GLY A 260 8.59 6.30 8.95
C GLY A 260 7.74 5.52 9.95
N GLY A 261 6.72 4.76 9.51
CA GLY A 261 5.85 4.02 10.43
C GLY A 261 6.63 3.04 11.30
N LYS A 262 7.47 2.17 10.70
CA LYS A 262 8.32 1.22 11.43
C LYS A 262 9.36 1.91 12.32
N THR A 263 9.95 3.01 11.84
CA THR A 263 10.83 3.88 12.65
C THR A 263 10.15 4.32 13.94
N LEU A 264 8.89 4.80 13.85
CA LEU A 264 8.15 5.25 15.04
C LEU A 264 7.92 4.10 16.01
N LEU A 265 7.55 2.92 15.51
CA LEU A 265 7.36 1.74 16.35
C LEU A 265 8.69 1.30 17.01
N LEU A 266 9.80 1.31 16.28
CA LEU A 266 11.13 1.03 16.88
C LEU A 266 11.47 2.04 17.98
N ALA A 267 11.20 3.34 17.78
CA ALA A 267 11.41 4.37 18.80
C ALA A 267 10.51 4.16 20.04
N GLU A 268 9.28 3.67 19.83
CA GLU A 268 8.35 3.29 20.92
C GLU A 268 8.90 2.12 21.74
N GLU A 269 9.34 1.03 21.09
CA GLU A 269 9.94 -0.15 21.75
C GLU A 269 11.24 0.23 22.51
N MET A 270 12.02 1.13 21.95
CA MET A 270 13.22 1.70 22.61
C MET A 270 12.88 2.69 23.73
N GLN A 271 11.61 2.97 23.99
CA GLN A 271 11.13 3.94 25.00
C GLN A 271 11.75 5.33 24.82
N GLY A 272 12.02 5.74 23.59
CA GLY A 272 12.64 7.02 23.28
C GLY A 272 14.10 7.15 23.74
N THR A 273 14.79 6.04 24.04
CA THR A 273 16.19 6.02 24.50
C THR A 273 17.10 5.29 23.51
N GLY A 274 18.41 5.35 23.74
CA GLY A 274 19.39 4.78 22.79
C GLY A 274 19.55 5.63 21.54
N ARG A 275 19.94 5.02 20.43
CA ARG A 275 20.18 5.70 19.14
C ARG A 275 19.48 4.96 18.01
N LEU A 276 18.51 5.59 17.37
CA LEU A 276 17.82 5.06 16.18
C LEU A 276 18.21 5.91 14.97
N VAL A 277 18.85 5.31 13.95
CA VAL A 277 19.17 6.00 12.68
C VAL A 277 18.28 5.44 11.59
N SER A 278 17.44 6.31 11.02
CA SER A 278 16.44 5.96 10.00
C SER A 278 16.85 6.55 8.66
N CYS A 279 17.01 5.66 7.68
CA CYS A 279 17.56 5.98 6.37
C CYS A 279 16.53 5.77 5.25
N ASP A 280 16.63 6.59 4.20
CA ASP A 280 15.98 6.32 2.91
C ASP A 280 16.84 6.93 1.79
N ALA A 281 16.81 6.35 0.60
CA ALA A 281 17.64 6.79 -0.53
C ALA A 281 17.21 8.15 -1.12
N ALA A 282 15.99 8.62 -0.81
CA ALA A 282 15.44 9.83 -1.38
C ALA A 282 15.15 10.90 -0.31
N GLU A 283 15.77 12.08 -0.43
CA GLU A 283 15.64 13.18 0.54
C GLU A 283 14.17 13.63 0.75
N ASN A 284 13.36 13.62 -0.29
CA ASN A 284 11.94 13.93 -0.16
C ASN A 284 11.18 12.88 0.70
N ARG A 285 11.63 11.64 0.73
CA ARG A 285 11.10 10.58 1.58
C ARG A 285 11.64 10.68 3.01
N VAL A 286 12.91 11.03 3.18
CA VAL A 286 13.50 11.31 4.52
C VAL A 286 12.75 12.43 5.24
N ARG A 287 12.28 13.45 4.52
CA ARG A 287 11.44 14.51 5.11
C ARG A 287 10.14 13.98 5.71
N LEU A 288 9.55 12.93 5.13
CA LEU A 288 8.34 12.30 5.69
C LEU A 288 8.64 11.65 7.05
N ILE A 289 9.79 10.95 7.14
CA ILE A 289 10.24 10.34 8.40
C ILE A 289 10.42 11.44 9.46
N ARG A 290 11.15 12.50 9.13
CA ARG A 290 11.41 13.64 10.03
C ARG A 290 10.11 14.26 10.57
N THR A 291 9.17 14.57 9.68
CA THR A 291 7.86 15.11 10.06
C THR A 291 7.09 14.17 10.98
N ALA A 292 7.14 12.86 10.74
CA ALA A 292 6.49 11.88 11.59
C ALA A 292 7.13 11.77 12.97
N VAL A 293 8.45 11.76 13.03
CA VAL A 293 9.25 11.72 14.28
C VAL A 293 8.99 12.97 15.12
N GLU A 294 9.03 14.16 14.53
CA GLU A 294 8.73 15.44 15.20
C GLU A 294 7.31 15.45 15.80
N ARG A 295 6.31 14.99 15.02
CA ARG A 295 4.92 14.88 15.51
C ARG A 295 4.77 13.94 16.69
N MET A 296 5.50 12.83 16.70
CA MET A 296 5.44 11.84 17.78
C MET A 296 6.29 12.25 19.00
N GLY A 297 7.27 13.13 18.81
CA GLY A 297 8.09 13.69 19.89
C GLY A 297 9.28 12.81 20.29
N PHE A 298 9.82 11.98 19.37
CA PHE A 298 10.98 11.14 19.64
C PHE A 298 12.29 11.91 19.39
N ALA A 299 13.12 12.10 20.43
CA ALA A 299 14.38 12.81 20.35
C ALA A 299 15.59 11.91 20.01
N ASN A 300 15.44 10.59 20.12
CA ASN A 300 16.48 9.60 19.89
C ASN A 300 16.57 9.10 18.44
N VAL A 301 15.81 9.72 17.52
CA VAL A 301 15.74 9.34 16.09
C VAL A 301 16.52 10.34 15.25
N GLU A 302 17.55 9.85 14.59
CA GLU A 302 18.30 10.56 13.55
C GLU A 302 17.80 10.14 12.16
N THR A 303 17.65 11.10 11.23
CA THR A 303 17.20 10.79 9.86
C THR A 303 18.31 11.12 8.87
N LEU A 304 18.60 10.19 7.96
CA LEU A 304 19.70 10.32 7.00
C LEU A 304 19.26 9.92 5.58
N CYS A 305 19.61 10.74 4.59
CA CYS A 305 19.52 10.32 3.19
C CYS A 305 20.69 9.39 2.88
N ASN A 306 20.38 8.10 2.64
CA ASN A 306 21.42 7.06 2.47
C ASN A 306 20.95 5.99 1.47
N ASP A 307 21.79 5.68 0.52
CA ASP A 307 21.62 4.52 -0.36
C ASP A 307 22.12 3.25 0.36
N ALA A 308 21.17 2.46 0.85
CA ALA A 308 21.45 1.25 1.61
C ALA A 308 22.09 0.12 0.78
N THR A 309 22.19 0.25 -0.55
CA THR A 309 22.95 -0.70 -1.39
C THR A 309 24.46 -0.52 -1.27
N ARG A 310 24.91 0.54 -0.58
CA ARG A 310 26.32 0.91 -0.45
C ARG A 310 26.71 1.12 1.01
N GLN A 311 27.92 0.70 1.34
CA GLN A 311 28.46 0.99 2.66
C GLN A 311 28.62 2.52 2.86
N ASN A 312 28.17 2.99 4.03
CA ASN A 312 28.36 4.37 4.45
C ASN A 312 29.11 4.41 5.79
N PRO A 313 30.37 4.90 5.81
CA PRO A 313 31.19 4.96 7.02
C PRO A 313 30.62 5.82 8.15
N SER A 314 29.65 6.68 7.86
CA SER A 314 28.99 7.51 8.88
C SER A 314 27.92 6.77 9.66
N LEU A 315 27.47 5.60 9.19
CA LEU A 315 26.54 4.75 9.93
C LEU A 315 27.26 3.99 11.04
N PRO A 316 26.68 3.93 12.24
CA PRO A 316 27.27 3.16 13.34
C PRO A 316 27.09 1.65 13.15
N GLN A 317 27.90 0.86 13.84
CA GLN A 317 27.60 -0.55 14.09
C GLN A 317 26.38 -0.65 15.00
N ALA A 318 25.42 -1.48 14.63
CA ALA A 318 24.12 -1.57 15.29
C ALA A 318 23.92 -2.89 16.05
N ASP A 319 23.13 -2.82 17.12
CA ASP A 319 22.65 -3.99 17.84
C ASP A 319 21.49 -4.67 17.10
N ARG A 320 20.68 -3.84 16.43
CA ARG A 320 19.50 -4.27 15.64
C ARG A 320 19.44 -3.53 14.31
N ILE A 321 19.03 -4.25 13.26
CA ILE A 321 18.79 -3.65 11.95
C ILE A 321 17.46 -4.13 11.41
N LEU A 322 16.66 -3.18 10.89
CA LEU A 322 15.48 -3.43 10.07
C LEU A 322 15.79 -3.12 8.61
N VAL A 323 15.48 -4.05 7.74
CA VAL A 323 15.46 -3.88 6.28
C VAL A 323 14.03 -4.15 5.78
N ASP A 324 13.19 -3.11 5.74
CA ASP A 324 11.91 -3.16 5.04
C ASP A 324 12.16 -2.84 3.57
N ALA A 325 12.56 -3.86 2.82
CA ALA A 325 13.18 -3.70 1.52
C ALA A 325 12.22 -3.11 0.46
N PRO A 326 12.75 -2.32 -0.49
CA PRO A 326 11.97 -1.97 -1.68
C PRO A 326 11.56 -3.26 -2.41
N CYS A 327 10.27 -3.38 -2.74
CA CYS A 327 9.70 -4.61 -3.28
C CYS A 327 8.62 -4.34 -4.34
N SER A 328 8.14 -5.39 -4.99
CA SER A 328 7.06 -5.30 -6.00
C SER A 328 5.75 -4.77 -5.42
N GLY A 329 5.48 -5.02 -4.13
CA GLY A 329 4.28 -4.60 -3.42
C GLY A 329 3.06 -5.48 -3.70
N LEU A 330 3.23 -6.70 -4.21
CA LEU A 330 2.14 -7.62 -4.57
C LEU A 330 1.29 -8.07 -3.37
N GLY A 331 1.70 -7.77 -2.15
CA GLY A 331 0.93 -8.06 -0.93
C GLY A 331 -0.04 -6.95 -0.52
N ILE A 332 0.09 -5.74 -1.06
CA ILE A 332 -0.71 -4.57 -0.67
C ILE A 332 -1.62 -4.04 -1.78
N LEU A 333 -2.11 -4.93 -2.64
CA LEU A 333 -2.97 -4.62 -3.79
C LEU A 333 -4.27 -3.91 -3.39
N ALA A 334 -4.78 -4.16 -2.17
CA ALA A 334 -5.96 -3.49 -1.63
C ALA A 334 -5.68 -2.02 -1.28
N LYS A 335 -4.49 -1.70 -0.77
CA LYS A 335 -4.08 -0.35 -0.36
C LYS A 335 -3.47 0.47 -1.49
N LYS A 336 -2.90 -0.20 -2.49
CA LYS A 336 -2.26 0.41 -3.67
C LYS A 336 -2.79 -0.22 -4.96
N PRO A 337 -4.00 0.14 -5.40
CA PRO A 337 -4.65 -0.50 -6.55
C PRO A 337 -3.93 -0.27 -7.88
N ASP A 338 -3.05 0.73 -7.99
CA ASP A 338 -2.18 0.94 -9.14
C ASP A 338 -1.18 -0.21 -9.36
N ILE A 339 -0.76 -0.90 -8.32
CA ILE A 339 0.12 -2.08 -8.42
C ILE A 339 -0.54 -3.21 -9.21
N ARG A 340 -1.86 -3.34 -9.16
CA ARG A 340 -2.63 -4.37 -9.89
C ARG A 340 -2.36 -4.37 -11.40
N TYR A 341 -1.91 -3.23 -11.96
CA TYR A 341 -1.70 -3.03 -13.40
C TYR A 341 -0.23 -2.87 -13.77
N LYS A 342 0.68 -3.11 -12.82
CA LYS A 342 2.12 -3.09 -13.14
C LYS A 342 2.47 -4.21 -14.12
N MET A 343 3.32 -3.89 -15.05
CA MET A 343 4.02 -4.91 -15.84
C MET A 343 5.10 -5.52 -14.95
N LEU A 344 5.09 -6.83 -14.83
CA LEU A 344 6.13 -7.61 -14.14
C LEU A 344 7.24 -7.93 -15.15
N ASP A 345 7.95 -6.87 -15.59
CA ASP A 345 9.08 -7.01 -16.50
C ASP A 345 10.24 -7.71 -15.78
N LYS A 346 10.73 -8.80 -16.39
CA LYS A 346 11.79 -9.62 -15.81
C LYS A 346 13.05 -8.80 -15.50
N ALA A 347 13.47 -7.90 -16.37
CA ALA A 347 14.69 -7.11 -16.15
C ALA A 347 14.56 -6.21 -14.91
N ARG A 348 13.42 -5.56 -14.74
CA ARG A 348 13.13 -4.74 -13.55
C ARG A 348 13.01 -5.59 -12.28
N HIS A 349 12.46 -6.79 -12.39
CA HIS A 349 12.39 -7.72 -11.27
C HIS A 349 13.79 -8.19 -10.86
N ASP A 350 14.65 -8.58 -11.83
CA ASP A 350 16.03 -8.95 -11.57
C ASP A 350 16.85 -7.79 -10.93
N GLU A 351 16.63 -6.54 -11.35
CA GLU A 351 17.22 -5.33 -10.73
C GLU A 351 16.75 -5.15 -9.27
N LEU A 352 15.47 -5.41 -9.01
CA LEU A 352 14.90 -5.31 -7.68
C LEU A 352 15.50 -6.37 -6.74
N LEU A 353 15.60 -7.61 -7.19
CA LEU A 353 16.24 -8.70 -6.44
C LEU A 353 17.71 -8.39 -6.14
N ALA A 354 18.44 -7.85 -7.12
CA ALA A 354 19.84 -7.43 -6.90
C ALA A 354 19.94 -6.28 -5.88
N THR A 355 19.01 -5.34 -5.90
CA THR A 355 18.94 -4.25 -4.92
C THR A 355 18.68 -4.78 -3.51
N GLN A 356 17.74 -5.68 -3.34
CA GLN A 356 17.43 -6.32 -2.05
C GLN A 356 18.64 -7.08 -1.51
N SER A 357 19.31 -7.85 -2.36
CA SER A 357 20.53 -8.58 -2.00
C SER A 357 21.63 -7.63 -1.51
N ALA A 358 21.90 -6.55 -2.24
CA ALA A 358 22.93 -5.57 -1.86
C ALA A 358 22.60 -4.85 -0.53
N ILE A 359 21.33 -4.56 -0.26
CA ILE A 359 20.91 -3.98 1.03
C ILE A 359 21.14 -4.96 2.17
N LEU A 360 20.81 -6.23 1.99
CA LEU A 360 21.07 -7.28 2.98
C LEU A 360 22.56 -7.45 3.28
N ASP A 361 23.43 -7.48 2.25
CA ASP A 361 24.87 -7.57 2.41
C ASP A 361 25.45 -6.34 3.16
N THR A 362 24.92 -5.14 2.87
CA THR A 362 25.28 -3.92 3.60
C THR A 362 24.83 -4.00 5.06
N ALA A 363 23.60 -4.46 5.33
CA ALA A 363 23.08 -4.63 6.68
C ALA A 363 23.93 -5.63 7.48
N ALA A 364 24.34 -6.76 6.88
CA ALA A 364 25.22 -7.73 7.53
C ALA A 364 26.54 -7.13 7.98
N SER A 365 27.12 -6.20 7.18
CA SER A 365 28.38 -5.52 7.51
C SER A 365 28.23 -4.49 8.65
N LEU A 366 27.04 -3.92 8.84
CA LEU A 366 26.73 -2.93 9.87
C LEU A 366 26.25 -3.55 11.19
N LEU A 367 25.93 -4.85 11.20
CA LEU A 367 25.43 -5.53 12.39
C LEU A 367 26.57 -6.04 13.25
N LYS A 368 26.53 -5.73 14.55
CA LYS A 368 27.45 -6.27 15.55
C LYS A 368 27.34 -7.80 15.65
N ALA A 369 28.37 -8.47 16.16
CA ALA A 369 28.29 -9.87 16.59
C ALA A 369 27.17 -10.00 17.64
N GLY A 370 26.36 -11.06 17.57
CA GLY A 370 25.19 -11.25 18.43
C GLY A 370 24.02 -10.31 18.12
N GLY A 371 24.11 -9.47 17.10
CA GLY A 371 23.04 -8.55 16.70
C GLY A 371 21.92 -9.24 15.92
N ARG A 372 20.75 -8.59 15.82
CA ARG A 372 19.58 -9.09 15.09
C ARG A 372 19.30 -8.27 13.82
N LEU A 373 19.09 -8.96 12.71
CA LEU A 373 18.64 -8.42 11.44
C LEU A 373 17.22 -8.90 11.15
N VAL A 374 16.30 -7.99 10.88
CA VAL A 374 14.96 -8.33 10.36
C VAL A 374 14.87 -7.86 8.91
N TYR A 375 14.58 -8.80 8.03
CA TYR A 375 14.24 -8.54 6.63
C TYR A 375 12.74 -8.62 6.45
N SER A 376 12.14 -7.65 5.77
CA SER A 376 10.71 -7.65 5.48
C SER A 376 10.39 -7.05 4.11
N THR A 377 9.28 -7.48 3.54
CA THR A 377 8.73 -6.96 2.28
C THR A 377 7.20 -6.90 2.34
N CYS A 378 6.61 -5.95 1.64
CA CYS A 378 5.15 -5.90 1.43
C CYS A 378 4.71 -6.65 0.15
N THR A 379 5.39 -7.74 -0.17
CA THR A 379 5.05 -8.61 -1.31
C THR A 379 4.82 -10.05 -0.88
N ILE A 380 4.15 -10.81 -1.74
CA ILE A 380 3.95 -12.25 -1.61
C ILE A 380 4.73 -13.03 -2.67
N ASP A 381 5.73 -12.41 -3.29
CA ASP A 381 6.58 -13.04 -4.29
C ASP A 381 7.68 -13.88 -3.60
N PRO A 382 7.71 -15.21 -3.81
CA PRO A 382 8.74 -16.07 -3.22
C PRO A 382 10.17 -15.66 -3.57
N ALA A 383 10.39 -15.13 -4.79
CA ALA A 383 11.71 -14.70 -5.22
C ALA A 383 12.24 -13.49 -4.43
N GLU A 384 11.36 -12.61 -3.98
CA GLU A 384 11.69 -11.45 -3.15
C GLU A 384 11.75 -11.80 -1.64
N ASN A 385 11.25 -12.95 -1.24
CA ASN A 385 11.02 -13.37 0.14
C ASN A 385 11.98 -14.51 0.57
N GLU A 386 11.46 -15.72 0.67
CA GLU A 386 12.21 -16.89 1.16
C GLU A 386 13.44 -17.22 0.33
N GLU A 387 13.40 -17.00 -1.01
CA GLU A 387 14.54 -17.24 -1.89
C GLU A 387 15.66 -16.20 -1.65
N GLN A 388 15.32 -14.93 -1.37
CA GLN A 388 16.29 -13.90 -0.97
C GLN A 388 16.97 -14.25 0.35
N VAL A 389 16.19 -14.70 1.35
CA VAL A 389 16.75 -15.10 2.65
C VAL A 389 17.64 -16.31 2.49
N ALA A 390 17.21 -17.34 1.73
CA ALA A 390 18.04 -18.52 1.47
C ALA A 390 19.38 -18.16 0.79
N ALA A 391 19.33 -17.30 -0.22
CA ALA A 391 20.53 -16.82 -0.91
C ALA A 391 21.43 -15.98 0.00
N PHE A 392 20.85 -15.15 0.88
CA PHE A 392 21.62 -14.41 1.89
C PHE A 392 22.32 -15.33 2.87
N LEU A 393 21.63 -16.30 3.48
CA LEU A 393 22.21 -17.25 4.43
C LEU A 393 23.32 -18.10 3.81
N ALA A 394 23.20 -18.44 2.52
CA ALA A 394 24.26 -19.14 1.81
C ALA A 394 25.55 -18.32 1.65
N ARG A 395 25.44 -16.98 1.55
CA ARG A 395 26.60 -16.07 1.48
C ARG A 395 27.13 -15.66 2.86
N HIS A 396 26.27 -15.70 3.88
CA HIS A 396 26.55 -15.24 5.25
C HIS A 396 26.29 -16.38 6.25
N PRO A 397 27.18 -17.41 6.32
CA PRO A 397 26.98 -18.58 7.19
C PRO A 397 27.05 -18.24 8.69
N GLU A 398 27.48 -17.02 9.05
CA GLU A 398 27.44 -16.49 10.40
C GLU A 398 26.02 -16.08 10.85
N PHE A 399 25.03 -16.10 9.97
CA PHE A 399 23.61 -15.81 10.30
C PHE A 399 22.79 -17.09 10.40
N SER A 400 21.81 -17.06 11.30
CA SER A 400 20.79 -18.10 11.44
C SER A 400 19.42 -17.48 11.61
N VAL A 401 18.37 -18.13 11.08
CA VAL A 401 16.98 -17.71 11.32
C VAL A 401 16.61 -17.95 12.77
N VAL A 402 15.94 -16.98 13.38
CA VAL A 402 15.44 -17.08 14.76
C VAL A 402 13.95 -16.78 14.82
N THR A 403 13.26 -17.42 15.76
CA THR A 403 11.84 -17.14 16.01
C THR A 403 11.71 -15.91 16.91
N PRO A 404 11.00 -14.85 16.50
CA PRO A 404 10.73 -13.71 17.36
C PRO A 404 9.83 -14.10 18.56
N GLU A 405 9.96 -13.34 19.66
CA GLU A 405 9.10 -13.54 20.85
C GLU A 405 7.64 -13.08 20.60
N VAL A 406 7.45 -12.11 19.68
CA VAL A 406 6.12 -11.61 19.34
C VAL A 406 5.29 -12.72 18.66
N PRO A 407 4.07 -13.00 19.14
CA PRO A 407 3.26 -14.05 18.57
C PRO A 407 2.78 -13.70 17.16
N PHE A 408 2.88 -14.65 16.26
CA PHE A 408 2.33 -14.49 14.91
C PHE A 408 0.81 -14.70 14.93
N PRO A 409 0.04 -13.80 14.28
CA PRO A 409 -1.38 -13.98 14.09
C PRO A 409 -1.73 -15.30 13.39
N ALA A 410 -2.90 -15.85 13.72
CA ALA A 410 -3.39 -17.06 13.07
C ALA A 410 -3.46 -16.88 11.54
N GLY A 411 -3.17 -17.95 10.80
CA GLY A 411 -3.16 -17.96 9.34
C GLY A 411 -1.85 -17.54 8.70
N MET A 412 -0.86 -17.05 9.46
CA MET A 412 0.50 -16.89 8.95
C MET A 412 1.15 -18.25 8.67
N THR A 413 1.84 -18.36 7.55
CA THR A 413 2.64 -19.54 7.22
C THR A 413 4.07 -19.30 7.65
N VAL A 414 4.60 -20.13 8.56
CA VAL A 414 5.98 -20.09 9.03
C VAL A 414 6.76 -21.18 8.33
N GLY A 415 7.84 -20.79 7.63
CA GLY A 415 8.76 -21.67 6.93
C GLY A 415 10.17 -21.59 7.50
N GLU A 416 11.10 -22.30 6.88
CA GLU A 416 12.53 -22.34 7.25
C GLU A 416 13.19 -20.95 7.13
N HIS A 417 12.79 -20.16 6.16
CA HIS A 417 13.42 -18.88 5.81
C HIS A 417 12.59 -17.65 6.20
N GLY A 418 11.57 -17.80 7.04
CA GLY A 418 10.75 -16.70 7.53
C GLY A 418 9.26 -17.03 7.61
N ALA A 419 8.45 -15.98 7.75
CA ALA A 419 7.01 -16.09 7.87
C ALA A 419 6.29 -15.18 6.87
N ILE A 420 5.22 -15.69 6.26
CA ILE A 420 4.43 -14.96 5.28
C ILE A 420 2.97 -14.82 5.74
N SER A 421 2.44 -13.61 5.61
CA SER A 421 1.02 -13.28 5.67
C SER A 421 0.47 -13.27 4.25
N VAL A 422 -0.58 -14.04 4.00
CA VAL A 422 -1.38 -13.95 2.76
C VAL A 422 -2.75 -13.37 3.14
N PRO A 423 -3.26 -12.35 2.43
CA PRO A 423 -4.45 -11.62 2.84
C PRO A 423 -5.67 -12.48 3.13
N THR A 424 -5.90 -13.50 2.31
CA THR A 424 -7.02 -14.45 2.44
C THR A 424 -6.95 -15.35 3.66
N ARG A 425 -5.76 -15.54 4.22
CA ARG A 425 -5.52 -16.43 5.36
C ARG A 425 -5.50 -15.67 6.69
N THR A 426 -4.92 -14.48 6.71
CA THR A 426 -4.65 -13.73 7.95
C THR A 426 -5.63 -12.60 8.21
N GLY A 427 -6.31 -12.08 7.18
CA GLY A 427 -7.08 -10.84 7.28
C GLY A 427 -6.22 -9.58 7.32
N MET A 428 -4.89 -9.70 7.18
CA MET A 428 -3.93 -8.58 7.08
C MET A 428 -3.44 -8.43 5.65
N ASP A 429 -2.60 -7.43 5.39
CA ASP A 429 -1.88 -7.30 4.12
C ASP A 429 -0.99 -8.51 3.85
N GLY A 430 -0.71 -8.79 2.58
CA GLY A 430 0.35 -9.71 2.18
C GLY A 430 1.71 -9.14 2.56
N PHE A 431 2.47 -9.89 3.32
CA PHE A 431 3.72 -9.43 3.91
C PHE A 431 4.64 -10.61 4.25
N PHE A 432 5.92 -10.41 4.05
CA PHE A 432 6.92 -11.37 4.46
C PHE A 432 7.83 -10.75 5.51
N LEU A 433 8.30 -11.58 6.45
CA LEU A 433 9.29 -11.20 7.44
C LEU A 433 10.18 -12.38 7.82
N CYS A 434 11.47 -12.09 8.06
CA CYS A 434 12.43 -13.05 8.59
C CYS A 434 13.33 -12.34 9.61
N ALA A 435 13.39 -12.88 10.82
CA ALA A 435 14.34 -12.46 11.84
C ALA A 435 15.57 -13.38 11.80
N MET A 436 16.75 -12.78 11.74
CA MET A 436 18.03 -13.48 11.67
C MET A 436 18.97 -12.97 12.76
N GLN A 437 19.74 -13.87 13.35
CA GLN A 437 20.74 -13.57 14.39
C GLN A 437 22.12 -13.78 13.81
N LYS A 438 23.03 -12.81 14.00
CA LYS A 438 24.46 -12.95 13.71
C LYS A 438 25.14 -13.67 14.85
N ALA A 439 26.00 -14.62 14.55
CA ALA A 439 26.84 -15.32 15.56
C ALA A 439 27.66 -14.31 16.40
N GLN A 440 28.00 -14.74 17.62
CA GLN A 440 28.85 -13.94 18.51
C GLN A 440 30.31 -13.89 18.05
#